data_fcce98db8f78743895955fe2c19be04e
#
_entry.id   fcce98db8f78743895955fe2c19be04e
#
_cell.length_a   1.000
_cell.length_b   1.000
_cell.length_c   1.000
_cell.angle_alpha   90.00
_cell.angle_beta   90.00
_cell.angle_gamma   90.00
#
_symmetry.space_group_name_H-M   'P 1'
#
loop_
_entity.id
_entity.type
_entity.pdbx_description
1 polymer ?
#
loop_
_entity_poly.entity_id
_entity_poly.type
_entity_poly.pdbx_seq_one_letter_code
_entity_poly.pdbx_strand_id
1 'polypeptide(L)'
;MFALALLVAASSACSTARDAAAPSATRVVTWNVLRGFLDRTRTEPAQRWLRAQSPDVVALQEVNGFTASELAALSAGWGHPHAVMAKEHGYPVALTSRTPIEVVERRLEGMHHGYLHARTAGLDVVVVHLHPGSWEFRRREVAVLAPKIRRLVDAGRAVVVLGDFNAHHPLDCAHLDGQAPLLARRAKGQNLIGERTFDYGVLARFAAAGVVDAAYHALGEPAARSGTFPTRLLEHARDAALQAGFLERIDFVLLSSQALARLQRVDLPRGAPLDEVSDHYPVVVDLQRR
;
A
#
# COMPACT_ATOMS: atom_id res chain seq x y z
N MET A 1 -3.88 -76.41 -26.97
CA MET A 1 -4.06 -75.04 -27.40
C MET A 1 -4.89 -74.30 -26.32
N PHE A 2 -4.27 -73.60 -25.39
CA PHE A 2 -4.95 -72.81 -24.35
C PHE A 2 -4.99 -71.36 -24.75
N ALA A 3 -6.17 -70.79 -24.90
CA ALA A 3 -6.36 -69.33 -25.17
C ALA A 3 -6.41 -68.60 -23.84
N LEU A 4 -5.49 -67.67 -23.67
CA LEU A 4 -5.38 -66.77 -22.50
C LEU A 4 -6.20 -65.50 -22.78
N ALA A 5 -7.29 -65.28 -22.04
CA ALA A 5 -8.10 -64.08 -22.12
C ALA A 5 -7.50 -63.00 -21.20
N LEU A 6 -7.06 -61.88 -21.76
CA LEU A 6 -6.61 -60.69 -21.02
C LEU A 6 -7.84 -59.85 -20.60
N LEU A 7 -8.11 -59.76 -19.30
CA LEU A 7 -9.04 -58.79 -18.73
C LEU A 7 -8.31 -57.44 -18.58
N VAL A 8 -8.76 -56.43 -19.32
CA VAL A 8 -8.34 -55.04 -19.11
C VAL A 8 -9.28 -54.39 -18.10
N ALA A 9 -8.77 -54.14 -16.90
CA ALA A 9 -9.51 -53.39 -15.88
C ALA A 9 -9.36 -51.88 -16.15
N ALA A 10 -10.43 -51.22 -16.53
CA ALA A 10 -10.52 -49.79 -16.63
C ALA A 10 -10.65 -49.17 -15.25
N SER A 11 -9.59 -48.59 -14.71
CA SER A 11 -9.62 -47.78 -13.49
C SER A 11 -10.17 -46.40 -13.79
N SER A 12 -11.43 -46.13 -13.43
CA SER A 12 -12.00 -44.78 -13.41
C SER A 12 -11.30 -43.96 -12.31
N ALA A 13 -10.40 -43.09 -12.71
CA ALA A 13 -9.86 -42.05 -11.83
C ALA A 13 -10.95 -41.00 -11.56
N CYS A 14 -11.60 -41.10 -10.40
CA CYS A 14 -12.49 -40.08 -9.89
C CYS A 14 -11.61 -38.87 -9.49
N SER A 15 -11.52 -37.89 -10.36
CA SER A 15 -10.89 -36.62 -10.07
C SER A 15 -11.81 -35.84 -9.11
N THR A 16 -11.54 -35.95 -7.81
CA THR A 16 -12.13 -35.03 -6.82
C THR A 16 -11.53 -33.66 -7.06
N ALA A 17 -12.29 -32.76 -7.71
CA ALA A 17 -12.02 -31.34 -7.69
C ALA A 17 -11.94 -30.94 -6.20
N ARG A 18 -10.74 -30.59 -5.72
CA ARG A 18 -10.60 -29.96 -4.43
C ARG A 18 -11.34 -28.63 -4.54
N ASP A 19 -12.46 -28.49 -3.84
CA ASP A 19 -13.08 -27.20 -3.56
C ASP A 19 -11.96 -26.30 -3.00
N ALA A 20 -11.56 -25.31 -3.79
CA ALA A 20 -10.62 -24.31 -3.31
C ALA A 20 -11.33 -23.58 -2.17
N ALA A 21 -10.95 -23.89 -0.92
CA ALA A 21 -11.46 -23.18 0.25
C ALA A 21 -11.38 -21.68 -0.01
N ALA A 22 -12.48 -20.95 0.25
CA ALA A 22 -12.50 -19.51 0.08
C ALA A 22 -11.28 -18.92 0.80
N PRO A 23 -10.56 -17.96 0.18
CA PRO A 23 -9.34 -17.43 0.77
C PRO A 23 -9.61 -16.97 2.21
N SER A 24 -8.84 -17.47 3.15
CA SER A 24 -9.02 -17.24 4.59
C SER A 24 -8.66 -15.80 5.01
N ALA A 25 -8.09 -15.02 4.09
CA ALA A 25 -7.61 -13.67 4.33
C ALA A 25 -8.26 -12.62 3.41
N THR A 26 -8.38 -11.39 3.92
CA THR A 26 -8.63 -10.17 3.15
C THR A 26 -7.27 -9.56 2.82
N ARG A 27 -6.89 -9.57 1.55
CA ARG A 27 -5.63 -8.98 1.09
C ARG A 27 -5.82 -7.51 0.74
N VAL A 28 -5.04 -6.67 1.40
CA VAL A 28 -5.00 -5.22 1.19
C VAL A 28 -3.66 -4.83 0.61
N VAL A 29 -3.67 -4.03 -0.45
CA VAL A 29 -2.46 -3.50 -1.11
C VAL A 29 -2.53 -1.98 -1.09
N THR A 30 -1.42 -1.30 -0.79
CA THR A 30 -1.24 0.12 -1.12
C THR A 30 -0.08 0.30 -2.07
N TRP A 31 -0.21 1.20 -3.04
CA TRP A 31 0.82 1.47 -4.03
C TRP A 31 0.70 2.88 -4.62
N ASN A 32 1.76 3.67 -4.50
CA ASN A 32 1.93 4.88 -5.29
C ASN A 32 2.35 4.44 -6.71
N VAL A 33 1.54 4.79 -7.72
CA VAL A 33 1.69 4.28 -9.10
C VAL A 33 2.29 5.29 -10.05
N LEU A 34 3.01 6.27 -9.53
CA LEU A 34 3.74 7.29 -10.28
C LEU A 34 2.96 7.85 -11.47
N ARG A 35 2.32 9.00 -11.27
CA ARG A 35 1.62 9.74 -12.33
C ARG A 35 0.73 8.85 -13.21
N GLY A 36 -0.17 8.08 -12.60
CA GLY A 36 -1.10 7.22 -13.33
C GLY A 36 -0.43 6.08 -14.11
N PHE A 37 0.42 5.31 -13.43
CA PHE A 37 1.20 4.21 -14.01
C PHE A 37 2.15 4.71 -15.11
N LEU A 38 2.96 5.72 -14.75
CA LEU A 38 3.90 6.40 -15.65
C LEU A 38 3.19 6.88 -16.93
N ASP A 39 2.24 7.79 -16.74
CA ASP A 39 1.42 8.36 -17.82
C ASP A 39 0.75 7.26 -18.70
N ARG A 40 0.21 6.23 -18.04
CA ARG A 40 -0.48 5.03 -18.61
C ARG A 40 0.44 4.04 -19.34
N THR A 41 1.75 4.29 -19.45
CA THR A 41 2.66 3.39 -20.18
C THR A 41 2.95 2.10 -19.42
N ARG A 42 2.66 2.04 -18.10
CA ARG A 42 2.92 0.90 -17.21
C ARG A 42 1.65 0.24 -16.65
N THR A 43 0.49 0.55 -17.19
CA THR A 43 -0.80 -0.03 -16.75
C THR A 43 -0.84 -1.55 -16.88
N GLU A 44 -0.34 -2.10 -18.00
CA GLU A 44 -0.41 -3.55 -18.27
C GLU A 44 0.49 -4.36 -17.31
N PRO A 45 1.78 -4.06 -17.09
CA PRO A 45 2.58 -4.78 -16.12
C PRO A 45 2.07 -4.59 -14.69
N ALA A 46 1.57 -3.41 -14.30
CA ALA A 46 0.95 -3.19 -13.00
C ALA A 46 -0.31 -4.04 -12.81
N GLN A 47 -1.20 -4.07 -13.79
CA GLN A 47 -2.42 -4.86 -13.78
C GLN A 47 -2.11 -6.36 -13.65
N ARG A 48 -1.12 -6.87 -14.40
CA ARG A 48 -0.68 -8.27 -14.34
C ARG A 48 -0.14 -8.62 -12.94
N TRP A 49 0.66 -7.74 -12.35
CA TRP A 49 1.18 -7.94 -11.00
C TRP A 49 0.06 -7.94 -9.96
N LEU A 50 -0.84 -6.93 -9.98
CA LEU A 50 -1.99 -6.86 -9.07
C LEU A 50 -2.89 -8.08 -9.21
N ARG A 51 -3.17 -8.54 -10.44
CA ARG A 51 -3.96 -9.77 -10.66
C ARG A 51 -3.31 -10.99 -10.01
N ALA A 52 -1.99 -11.13 -10.13
CA ALA A 52 -1.24 -12.23 -9.51
C ALA A 52 -1.29 -12.17 -7.98
N GLN A 53 -1.36 -10.98 -7.38
CA GLN A 53 -1.55 -10.82 -5.93
C GLN A 53 -2.96 -11.20 -5.48
N SER A 54 -3.97 -11.21 -6.36
CA SER A 54 -5.37 -11.46 -6.03
C SER A 54 -5.89 -10.63 -4.85
N PRO A 55 -5.72 -9.29 -4.83
CA PRO A 55 -6.10 -8.44 -3.72
C PRO A 55 -7.63 -8.39 -3.56
N ASP A 56 -8.10 -8.08 -2.35
CA ASP A 56 -9.50 -7.75 -2.08
C ASP A 56 -9.72 -6.23 -2.08
N VAL A 57 -8.70 -5.48 -1.68
CA VAL A 57 -8.71 -4.02 -1.59
C VAL A 57 -7.37 -3.48 -2.10
N VAL A 58 -7.40 -2.48 -2.98
CA VAL A 58 -6.20 -1.78 -3.45
C VAL A 58 -6.38 -0.27 -3.27
N ALA A 59 -5.50 0.33 -2.49
CA ALA A 59 -5.37 1.77 -2.33
C ALA A 59 -4.24 2.27 -3.24
N LEU A 60 -4.54 3.25 -4.08
CA LEU A 60 -3.60 3.80 -5.05
C LEU A 60 -3.35 5.29 -4.74
N GLN A 61 -2.12 5.72 -4.95
CA GLN A 61 -1.72 7.12 -4.92
C GLN A 61 -1.20 7.52 -6.29
N GLU A 62 -1.33 8.78 -6.64
CA GLU A 62 -0.93 9.33 -7.94
C GLU A 62 -1.68 8.71 -9.14
N VAL A 63 -2.98 8.55 -9.03
CA VAL A 63 -3.82 8.05 -10.14
C VAL A 63 -4.12 9.18 -11.14
N ASN A 64 -3.07 9.88 -11.56
CA ASN A 64 -3.16 11.04 -12.44
C ASN A 64 -3.73 10.66 -13.81
N GLY A 65 -4.55 11.55 -14.39
CA GLY A 65 -5.08 11.39 -15.73
C GLY A 65 -6.18 10.33 -15.89
N PHE A 66 -6.64 9.72 -14.77
CA PHE A 66 -7.80 8.83 -14.78
C PHE A 66 -9.05 9.54 -14.26
N THR A 67 -10.19 9.27 -14.88
CA THR A 67 -11.50 9.45 -14.29
C THR A 67 -11.86 8.23 -13.43
N ALA A 68 -12.87 8.36 -12.57
CA ALA A 68 -13.35 7.24 -11.76
C ALA A 68 -13.84 6.07 -12.63
N SER A 69 -14.47 6.36 -13.78
CA SER A 69 -14.95 5.34 -14.71
C SER A 69 -13.81 4.62 -15.42
N GLU A 70 -12.76 5.33 -15.86
CA GLU A 70 -11.57 4.73 -16.45
C GLU A 70 -10.81 3.85 -15.44
N LEU A 71 -10.70 4.31 -14.18
CA LEU A 71 -10.10 3.52 -13.12
C LEU A 71 -10.92 2.26 -12.84
N ALA A 72 -12.26 2.34 -12.83
CA ALA A 72 -13.12 1.17 -12.68
C ALA A 72 -12.93 0.15 -13.81
N ALA A 73 -12.84 0.64 -15.06
CA ALA A 73 -12.55 -0.22 -16.21
C ALA A 73 -11.17 -0.88 -16.10
N LEU A 74 -10.14 -0.14 -15.69
CA LEU A 74 -8.80 -0.66 -15.48
C LEU A 74 -8.78 -1.70 -14.35
N SER A 75 -9.45 -1.40 -13.21
CA SER A 75 -9.43 -2.24 -12.01
C SER A 75 -10.16 -3.57 -12.18
N ALA A 76 -11.11 -3.66 -13.11
CA ALA A 76 -11.72 -4.92 -13.52
C ALA A 76 -10.67 -5.94 -13.97
N GLY A 77 -9.56 -5.49 -14.53
CA GLY A 77 -8.45 -6.33 -14.98
C GLY A 77 -7.70 -7.07 -13.86
N TRP A 78 -7.80 -6.64 -12.60
CA TRP A 78 -7.32 -7.39 -11.43
C TRP A 78 -8.46 -7.88 -10.52
N GLY A 79 -9.70 -7.89 -11.05
CA GLY A 79 -10.87 -8.46 -10.39
C GLY A 79 -11.60 -7.51 -9.44
N HIS A 80 -11.43 -6.18 -9.59
CA HIS A 80 -12.12 -5.18 -8.78
C HIS A 80 -13.18 -4.43 -9.60
N PRO A 81 -14.49 -4.76 -9.42
CA PRO A 81 -15.58 -4.06 -10.12
C PRO A 81 -15.90 -2.69 -9.50
N HIS A 82 -15.38 -2.39 -8.32
CA HIS A 82 -15.67 -1.14 -7.61
C HIS A 82 -14.41 -0.27 -7.52
N ALA A 83 -14.54 1.00 -7.91
CA ALA A 83 -13.47 1.99 -7.83
C ALA A 83 -14.04 3.36 -7.42
N VAL A 84 -13.31 4.08 -6.57
CA VAL A 84 -13.62 5.45 -6.15
C VAL A 84 -12.33 6.26 -6.04
N MET A 85 -12.43 7.56 -6.30
CA MET A 85 -11.32 8.50 -6.21
C MET A 85 -11.67 9.65 -5.26
N ALA A 86 -10.68 10.25 -4.62
CA ALA A 86 -10.89 11.45 -3.81
C ALA A 86 -11.20 12.67 -4.71
N LYS A 87 -10.53 12.75 -5.85
CA LYS A 87 -10.69 13.78 -6.91
C LYS A 87 -10.20 13.19 -8.24
N GLU A 88 -10.44 13.89 -9.37
CA GLU A 88 -10.02 13.44 -10.71
C GLU A 88 -8.91 14.32 -11.33
N HIS A 89 -8.29 15.20 -10.55
CA HIS A 89 -7.25 16.11 -11.03
C HIS A 89 -6.04 16.15 -10.07
N GLY A 90 -4.89 16.59 -10.59
CA GLY A 90 -3.63 16.63 -9.85
C GLY A 90 -3.14 15.21 -9.52
N TYR A 91 -2.81 14.97 -8.27
CA TYR A 91 -2.29 13.70 -7.74
C TYR A 91 -3.32 13.03 -6.83
N PRO A 92 -4.37 12.39 -7.39
CA PRO A 92 -5.46 11.82 -6.60
C PRO A 92 -5.07 10.53 -5.92
N VAL A 93 -5.70 10.28 -4.76
CA VAL A 93 -5.77 8.96 -4.15
C VAL A 93 -7.05 8.26 -4.57
N ALA A 94 -6.99 6.93 -4.66
CA ALA A 94 -8.10 6.10 -5.08
C ALA A 94 -8.15 4.80 -4.27
N LEU A 95 -9.33 4.18 -4.28
CA LEU A 95 -9.59 2.87 -3.70
C LEU A 95 -10.33 2.01 -4.71
N THR A 96 -9.86 0.77 -4.91
CA THR A 96 -10.58 -0.24 -5.67
C THR A 96 -10.82 -1.48 -4.82
N SER A 97 -11.91 -2.21 -5.04
CA SER A 97 -12.29 -3.35 -4.21
C SER A 97 -13.09 -4.40 -4.98
N ARG A 98 -12.98 -5.67 -4.53
CA ARG A 98 -13.86 -6.77 -4.95
C ARG A 98 -15.28 -6.59 -4.45
N THR A 99 -15.44 -5.96 -3.28
CA THR A 99 -16.73 -5.74 -2.62
C THR A 99 -17.17 -4.27 -2.78
N PRO A 100 -18.46 -3.97 -2.65
CA PRO A 100 -18.96 -2.59 -2.73
C PRO A 100 -18.19 -1.64 -1.81
N ILE A 101 -17.99 -0.40 -2.28
CA ILE A 101 -17.30 0.66 -1.56
C ILE A 101 -18.33 1.72 -1.14
N GLU A 102 -18.51 1.90 0.18
CA GLU A 102 -19.26 3.02 0.75
C GLU A 102 -18.29 4.17 1.00
N VAL A 103 -18.42 5.27 0.26
CA VAL A 103 -17.62 6.47 0.50
C VAL A 103 -18.18 7.22 1.71
N VAL A 104 -17.36 7.34 2.75
CA VAL A 104 -17.70 8.07 3.99
C VAL A 104 -17.30 9.54 3.87
N GLU A 105 -16.09 9.81 3.35
CA GLU A 105 -15.61 11.19 3.20
C GLU A 105 -14.54 11.28 2.11
N ARG A 106 -14.64 12.36 1.34
CA ARG A 106 -13.55 12.91 0.51
C ARG A 106 -13.17 14.26 1.08
N ARG A 107 -11.92 14.43 1.47
CA ARG A 107 -11.45 15.70 2.02
C ARG A 107 -10.26 16.22 1.25
N LEU A 108 -10.40 17.43 0.73
CA LEU A 108 -9.33 18.15 0.02
C LEU A 108 -8.81 19.31 0.85
N GLU A 109 -9.68 19.94 1.63
CA GLU A 109 -9.34 21.10 2.44
C GLU A 109 -8.32 20.74 3.55
N GLY A 110 -7.25 21.52 3.65
CA GLY A 110 -6.16 21.32 4.60
C GLY A 110 -5.22 20.16 4.26
N MET A 111 -5.38 19.56 3.07
CA MET A 111 -4.59 18.44 2.56
C MET A 111 -3.98 18.82 1.21
N HIS A 112 -2.74 18.39 0.97
CA HIS A 112 -2.07 18.67 -0.31
C HIS A 112 -2.70 17.87 -1.46
N HIS A 113 -2.84 16.57 -1.29
CA HIS A 113 -3.44 15.71 -2.30
C HIS A 113 -4.88 15.29 -1.97
N GLY A 114 -5.31 15.52 -0.73
CA GLY A 114 -6.57 15.02 -0.20
C GLY A 114 -6.45 13.63 0.43
N TYR A 115 -7.51 13.20 1.13
CA TYR A 115 -7.67 11.82 1.56
C TYR A 115 -9.05 11.28 1.21
N LEU A 116 -9.15 9.95 1.16
CA LEU A 116 -10.39 9.23 0.96
C LEU A 116 -10.63 8.31 2.17
N HIS A 117 -11.77 8.46 2.84
CA HIS A 117 -12.27 7.49 3.81
C HIS A 117 -13.45 6.73 3.22
N ALA A 118 -13.34 5.42 3.17
CA ALA A 118 -14.39 4.54 2.65
C ALA A 118 -14.51 3.27 3.50
N ARG A 119 -15.66 2.59 3.38
CA ARG A 119 -15.89 1.26 3.98
C ARG A 119 -15.98 0.22 2.88
N THR A 120 -15.24 -0.86 3.03
CA THR A 120 -15.27 -2.02 2.14
C THR A 120 -14.63 -3.22 2.84
N ALA A 121 -15.01 -4.44 2.48
CA ALA A 121 -14.47 -5.69 3.03
C ALA A 121 -14.46 -5.76 4.57
N GLY A 122 -15.41 -5.10 5.24
CA GLY A 122 -15.50 -5.05 6.71
C GLY A 122 -14.44 -4.18 7.39
N LEU A 123 -13.84 -3.23 6.65
CA LEU A 123 -12.79 -2.29 7.10
C LEU A 123 -13.25 -0.84 6.92
N ASP A 124 -12.81 0.04 7.81
CA ASP A 124 -12.74 1.48 7.58
C ASP A 124 -11.37 1.79 6.99
N VAL A 125 -11.33 2.12 5.69
CA VAL A 125 -10.10 2.34 4.91
C VAL A 125 -9.90 3.83 4.71
N VAL A 126 -8.77 4.37 5.17
CA VAL A 126 -8.38 5.77 4.98
C VAL A 126 -7.14 5.83 4.10
N VAL A 127 -7.33 6.23 2.85
CA VAL A 127 -6.24 6.34 1.85
C VAL A 127 -5.66 7.73 1.91
N VAL A 128 -4.35 7.82 2.09
CA VAL A 128 -3.61 9.08 2.18
C VAL A 128 -2.51 9.18 1.13
N HIS A 129 -2.18 10.41 0.74
CA HIS A 129 -0.95 10.80 0.08
C HIS A 129 -0.56 12.16 0.65
N LEU A 130 0.40 12.18 1.58
CA LEU A 130 0.77 13.40 2.29
C LEU A 130 1.77 14.22 1.47
N HIS A 131 1.99 15.47 1.86
CA HIS A 131 2.81 16.42 1.12
C HIS A 131 4.25 15.93 0.89
N PRO A 132 4.76 15.85 -0.36
CA PRO A 132 6.05 15.24 -0.66
C PRO A 132 7.26 16.09 -0.23
N GLY A 133 7.11 17.42 -0.20
CA GLY A 133 8.24 18.35 -0.08
C GLY A 133 8.36 19.10 1.25
N SER A 134 7.37 19.02 2.19
CA SER A 134 7.40 19.80 3.42
C SER A 134 6.97 19.00 4.64
N TRP A 135 7.90 18.82 5.59
CA TRP A 135 7.60 18.17 6.86
C TRP A 135 6.59 18.98 7.71
N GLU A 136 6.64 20.30 7.64
CA GLU A 136 5.70 21.20 8.35
C GLU A 136 4.29 21.04 7.78
N PHE A 137 4.15 20.92 6.46
CA PHE A 137 2.86 20.70 5.85
C PHE A 137 2.30 19.33 6.27
N ARG A 138 3.10 18.26 6.24
CA ARG A 138 2.69 16.94 6.72
C ARG A 138 2.24 16.96 8.18
N ARG A 139 2.88 17.76 9.04
CA ARG A 139 2.40 17.95 10.43
C ARG A 139 1.03 18.61 10.51
N ARG A 140 0.69 19.52 9.60
CA ARG A 140 -0.67 20.08 9.50
C ARG A 140 -1.66 19.04 9.00
N GLU A 141 -1.30 18.25 8.01
CA GLU A 141 -2.16 17.18 7.48
C GLU A 141 -2.49 16.12 8.54
N VAL A 142 -1.50 15.65 9.30
CA VAL A 142 -1.75 14.69 10.37
C VAL A 142 -2.56 15.30 11.51
N ALA A 143 -2.49 16.62 11.75
CA ALA A 143 -3.37 17.28 12.72
C ALA A 143 -4.84 17.26 12.31
N VAL A 144 -5.14 17.18 11.01
CA VAL A 144 -6.50 16.95 10.48
C VAL A 144 -6.90 15.47 10.60
N LEU A 145 -5.98 14.55 10.29
CA LEU A 145 -6.25 13.11 10.22
C LEU A 145 -6.33 12.45 11.61
N ALA A 146 -5.41 12.75 12.51
CA ALA A 146 -5.28 12.04 13.78
C ALA A 146 -6.55 12.09 14.66
N PRO A 147 -7.26 13.22 14.82
CA PRO A 147 -8.52 13.23 15.56
C PRO A 147 -9.63 12.38 14.94
N LYS A 148 -9.68 12.30 13.61
CA LYS A 148 -10.61 11.42 12.89
C LYS A 148 -10.29 9.96 13.15
N ILE A 149 -9.02 9.57 12.97
CA ILE A 149 -8.55 8.21 13.21
C ILE A 149 -8.84 7.81 14.65
N ARG A 150 -8.52 8.67 15.63
CA ARG A 150 -8.80 8.43 17.04
C ARG A 150 -10.28 8.13 17.29
N ARG A 151 -11.21 8.93 16.75
CA ARG A 151 -12.65 8.68 16.89
C ARG A 151 -13.08 7.32 16.33
N LEU A 152 -12.52 6.90 15.18
CA LEU A 152 -12.82 5.59 14.60
C LEU A 152 -12.28 4.45 15.49
N VAL A 153 -11.07 4.60 16.02
CA VAL A 153 -10.44 3.64 16.93
C VAL A 153 -11.24 3.52 18.23
N ASP A 154 -11.62 4.65 18.85
CA ASP A 154 -12.41 4.69 20.09
C ASP A 154 -13.81 4.09 19.89
N ALA A 155 -14.36 4.17 18.66
CA ALA A 155 -15.61 3.51 18.29
C ALA A 155 -15.45 2.00 18.00
N GLY A 156 -14.28 1.41 18.26
CA GLY A 156 -14.03 -0.02 18.06
C GLY A 156 -14.02 -0.45 16.59
N ARG A 157 -13.72 0.47 15.65
CA ARG A 157 -13.70 0.17 14.23
C ARG A 157 -12.41 -0.55 13.81
N ALA A 158 -12.50 -1.45 12.84
CA ALA A 158 -11.34 -2.04 12.18
C ALA A 158 -10.79 -1.05 11.15
N VAL A 159 -9.90 -0.16 11.59
CA VAL A 159 -9.35 0.94 10.78
C VAL A 159 -8.05 0.52 10.13
N VAL A 160 -7.93 0.81 8.84
CA VAL A 160 -6.71 0.68 8.04
C VAL A 160 -6.40 2.05 7.45
N VAL A 161 -5.31 2.68 7.89
CA VAL A 161 -4.79 3.92 7.27
C VAL A 161 -3.60 3.53 6.43
N LEU A 162 -3.64 3.84 5.13
CA LEU A 162 -2.61 3.38 4.21
C LEU A 162 -2.34 4.36 3.08
N GLY A 163 -1.17 4.27 2.49
CA GLY A 163 -0.76 5.10 1.37
C GLY A 163 0.68 5.56 1.45
N ASP A 164 0.99 6.59 0.68
CA ASP A 164 2.25 7.31 0.71
C ASP A 164 2.17 8.45 1.74
N PHE A 165 2.90 8.28 2.82
CA PHE A 165 2.94 9.28 3.90
C PHE A 165 4.01 10.34 3.67
N ASN A 166 4.95 10.10 2.73
CA ASN A 166 6.11 10.96 2.53
C ASN A 166 6.83 11.34 3.84
N ALA A 167 6.69 10.51 4.86
CA ALA A 167 7.17 10.71 6.22
C ALA A 167 7.82 9.42 6.73
N HIS A 168 8.58 9.53 7.82
CA HIS A 168 9.37 8.43 8.35
C HIS A 168 8.85 8.00 9.73
N HIS A 169 8.99 6.70 10.01
CA HIS A 169 8.59 6.13 11.30
C HIS A 169 9.69 6.32 12.36
N PRO A 170 9.37 6.67 13.62
CA PRO A 170 10.39 6.82 14.68
C PRO A 170 11.30 5.60 14.86
N LEU A 171 10.77 4.39 14.64
CA LEU A 171 11.54 3.14 14.76
C LEU A 171 12.52 2.92 13.60
N ASP A 172 12.46 3.72 12.53
CA ASP A 172 13.39 3.66 11.40
C ASP A 172 14.60 4.61 11.61
N CYS A 173 14.60 5.45 12.65
CA CYS A 173 15.58 6.52 12.85
C CYS A 173 17.03 6.02 12.84
N ALA A 174 17.34 4.93 13.55
CA ALA A 174 18.69 4.39 13.61
C ALA A 174 19.23 3.94 12.22
N HIS A 175 18.34 3.51 11.32
CA HIS A 175 18.69 3.17 9.95
C HIS A 175 18.86 4.42 9.08
N LEU A 176 17.93 5.37 9.16
CA LEU A 176 17.86 6.54 8.27
C LEU A 176 18.91 7.59 8.61
N ASP A 177 19.13 7.87 9.89
CA ASP A 177 20.05 8.91 10.35
C ASP A 177 21.54 8.58 10.04
N GLY A 178 21.83 7.31 9.77
CA GLY A 178 23.15 6.85 9.30
C GLY A 178 23.37 6.94 7.79
N GLN A 179 22.35 7.28 6.98
CA GLN A 179 22.44 7.27 5.53
C GLN A 179 22.82 8.66 4.97
N ALA A 180 24.11 8.99 4.96
CA ALA A 180 24.60 10.29 4.48
C ALA A 180 24.14 10.65 3.04
N PRO A 181 24.12 9.75 2.03
CA PRO A 181 23.62 10.06 0.70
C PRO A 181 22.15 10.47 0.70
N LEU A 182 21.30 9.77 1.47
CA LEU A 182 19.88 10.05 1.60
C LEU A 182 19.65 11.41 2.28
N LEU A 183 20.34 11.68 3.37
CA LEU A 183 20.27 12.96 4.08
C LEU A 183 20.68 14.11 3.17
N ALA A 184 21.80 14.00 2.45
CA ALA A 184 22.27 15.03 1.52
C ALA A 184 21.27 15.30 0.37
N ARG A 185 20.56 14.25 -0.11
CA ARG A 185 19.50 14.40 -1.11
C ARG A 185 18.28 15.11 -0.54
N ARG A 186 17.85 14.74 0.65
CA ARG A 186 16.65 15.26 1.30
C ARG A 186 16.85 16.68 1.86
N ALA A 187 18.09 17.08 2.16
CA ALA A 187 18.44 18.43 2.60
C ALA A 187 18.18 19.51 1.52
N LYS A 188 18.13 19.12 0.23
CA LYS A 188 17.83 20.06 -0.87
C LYS A 188 16.37 20.53 -0.91
N GLY A 189 15.50 20.01 -0.05
CA GLY A 189 14.09 20.38 0.07
C GLY A 189 13.70 20.62 1.52
N GLN A 190 12.42 20.91 1.77
CA GLN A 190 11.90 21.11 3.14
C GLN A 190 11.53 19.78 3.80
N ASN A 191 12.33 18.73 3.60
CA ASN A 191 12.05 17.38 4.13
C ASN A 191 12.74 17.09 5.45
N LEU A 192 13.79 17.85 5.81
CA LEU A 192 14.55 17.67 7.04
C LEU A 192 14.32 18.83 7.99
N ILE A 193 14.27 18.54 9.28
CA ILE A 193 14.30 19.53 10.36
C ILE A 193 15.74 20.05 10.48
N GLY A 194 15.92 21.38 10.34
CA GLY A 194 17.23 22.02 10.42
C GLY A 194 18.22 21.46 9.41
N GLU A 195 17.73 20.95 8.27
CA GLU A 195 18.53 20.36 7.18
C GLU A 195 19.36 19.11 7.59
N ARG A 196 19.07 18.50 8.74
CA ARG A 196 19.93 17.44 9.32
C ARG A 196 19.19 16.17 9.71
N THR A 197 17.93 16.26 10.14
CA THR A 197 17.18 15.12 10.68
C THR A 197 15.82 14.98 10.04
N PHE A 198 15.36 13.75 9.87
CA PHE A 198 14.00 13.48 9.43
C PHE A 198 12.96 13.90 10.48
N ASP A 199 11.76 14.24 10.01
CA ASP A 199 10.60 14.42 10.89
C ASP A 199 9.91 13.09 11.18
N TYR A 200 10.04 12.64 12.41
CA TYR A 200 9.36 11.44 12.90
C TYR A 200 7.99 11.75 13.54
N GLY A 201 7.62 13.04 13.65
CA GLY A 201 6.43 13.48 14.36
C GLY A 201 5.10 13.10 13.69
N VAL A 202 5.10 12.90 12.37
CA VAL A 202 3.88 12.52 11.62
C VAL A 202 3.43 11.12 12.04
N LEU A 203 4.30 10.10 11.90
CA LEU A 203 3.97 8.72 12.27
C LEU A 203 3.76 8.55 13.79
N ALA A 204 4.50 9.30 14.62
CA ALA A 204 4.27 9.33 16.07
C ALA A 204 2.85 9.81 16.42
N ARG A 205 2.29 10.78 15.69
CA ARG A 205 0.91 11.26 15.90
C ARG A 205 -0.14 10.23 15.46
N PHE A 206 0.10 9.49 14.38
CA PHE A 206 -0.76 8.37 14.01
C PHE A 206 -0.73 7.28 15.08
N ALA A 207 0.44 6.93 15.61
CA ALA A 207 0.55 5.98 16.72
C ALA A 207 -0.20 6.46 17.95
N ALA A 208 -0.09 7.75 18.34
CA ALA A 208 -0.87 8.34 19.41
C ALA A 208 -2.39 8.35 19.14
N ALA A 209 -2.81 8.32 17.88
CA ALA A 209 -4.22 8.16 17.50
C ALA A 209 -4.72 6.70 17.59
N GLY A 210 -3.85 5.74 17.95
CA GLY A 210 -4.21 4.35 18.22
C GLY A 210 -4.07 3.41 17.02
N VAL A 211 -3.23 3.75 16.03
CA VAL A 211 -2.90 2.85 14.92
C VAL A 211 -1.42 2.48 14.93
N VAL A 212 -1.12 1.24 14.56
CA VAL A 212 0.21 0.60 14.62
C VAL A 212 0.68 0.26 13.22
N ASP A 213 1.96 0.48 12.95
CA ASP A 213 2.60 0.08 11.70
C ASP A 213 2.63 -1.45 11.56
N ALA A 214 1.90 -1.96 10.57
CA ALA A 214 1.76 -3.39 10.31
C ALA A 214 3.09 -4.04 9.97
N ALA A 215 3.95 -3.37 9.17
CA ALA A 215 5.22 -3.92 8.75
C ALA A 215 6.20 -4.04 9.93
N TYR A 216 6.32 -3.00 10.73
CA TYR A 216 7.21 -3.06 11.89
C TYR A 216 6.69 -4.05 12.95
N HIS A 217 5.37 -4.11 13.15
CA HIS A 217 4.76 -5.08 14.07
C HIS A 217 5.05 -6.53 13.66
N ALA A 218 4.97 -6.85 12.36
CA ALA A 218 5.14 -8.21 11.86
C ALA A 218 6.61 -8.61 11.65
N LEU A 219 7.48 -7.67 11.26
CA LEU A 219 8.83 -7.95 10.78
C LEU A 219 9.92 -7.40 11.72
N GLY A 220 9.59 -6.45 12.61
CA GLY A 220 10.57 -5.77 13.46
C GLY A 220 11.55 -4.90 12.66
N GLU A 221 12.83 -4.82 13.10
CA GLU A 221 13.88 -4.04 12.42
C GLU A 221 14.07 -4.33 10.93
N PRO A 222 13.88 -5.55 10.39
CA PRO A 222 13.92 -5.77 8.95
C PRO A 222 12.97 -4.90 8.15
N ALA A 223 11.82 -4.48 8.73
CA ALA A 223 10.90 -3.55 8.07
C ALA A 223 11.57 -2.20 7.80
N ALA A 224 12.31 -1.64 8.75
CA ALA A 224 13.02 -0.37 8.62
C ALA A 224 14.01 -0.37 7.45
N ARG A 225 14.63 -1.52 7.17
CA ARG A 225 15.64 -1.70 6.11
C ARG A 225 15.04 -2.07 4.75
N SER A 226 13.76 -2.38 4.70
CA SER A 226 13.12 -2.89 3.47
C SER A 226 12.78 -1.82 2.46
N GLY A 227 12.67 -0.56 2.84
CA GLY A 227 12.39 0.59 1.95
C GLY A 227 11.24 0.37 0.95
N THR A 228 10.40 1.37 0.78
CA THR A 228 9.35 1.35 -0.25
C THR A 228 9.67 2.30 -1.40
N PHE A 229 10.67 3.17 -1.23
CA PHE A 229 11.17 4.14 -2.19
C PHE A 229 12.70 4.28 -2.06
N PRO A 230 13.46 4.55 -3.13
CA PRO A 230 13.06 4.49 -4.53
C PRO A 230 13.17 3.07 -5.11
N THR A 231 12.45 2.81 -6.21
CA THR A 231 12.73 1.65 -7.08
C THR A 231 13.90 1.94 -8.02
N ARG A 232 14.31 0.94 -8.81
CA ARG A 232 15.38 1.10 -9.81
C ARG A 232 14.94 1.87 -11.06
N LEU A 233 13.69 2.30 -11.12
CA LEU A 233 13.22 3.21 -12.16
C LEU A 233 13.95 4.55 -12.14
N LEU A 234 14.37 5.01 -10.97
CA LEU A 234 15.06 6.27 -10.82
C LEU A 234 16.57 6.15 -11.05
N GLU A 235 17.14 7.06 -11.84
CA GLU A 235 18.56 7.06 -12.24
C GLU A 235 19.53 6.95 -11.06
N HIS A 236 19.25 7.65 -9.94
CA HIS A 236 20.09 7.60 -8.74
C HIS A 236 19.95 6.30 -7.93
N ALA A 237 19.07 5.39 -8.34
CA ALA A 237 18.82 4.09 -7.72
C ALA A 237 18.82 2.94 -8.75
N ARG A 238 19.33 3.16 -9.97
CA ARG A 238 19.25 2.25 -11.11
C ARG A 238 19.84 0.86 -10.90
N ASP A 239 20.70 0.69 -9.93
CA ASP A 239 21.26 -0.61 -9.53
C ASP A 239 21.16 -0.82 -8.01
N ALA A 240 21.42 -2.05 -7.56
CA ALA A 240 21.25 -2.43 -6.18
C ALA A 240 22.17 -1.67 -5.21
N ALA A 241 23.39 -1.34 -5.62
CA ALA A 241 24.36 -0.66 -4.77
C ALA A 241 23.97 0.81 -4.57
N LEU A 242 23.58 1.50 -5.66
CA LEU A 242 23.08 2.86 -5.58
C LEU A 242 21.77 2.92 -4.80
N GLN A 243 20.81 2.02 -5.09
CA GLN A 243 19.53 1.97 -4.41
C GLN A 243 19.68 1.82 -2.89
N ALA A 244 20.61 0.96 -2.43
CA ALA A 244 20.82 0.71 -1.01
C ALA A 244 21.15 1.98 -0.21
N GLY A 245 21.81 2.96 -0.83
CA GLY A 245 22.13 4.25 -0.19
C GLY A 245 21.00 5.27 -0.14
N PHE A 246 19.85 4.96 -0.75
CA PHE A 246 18.70 5.87 -0.85
C PHE A 246 17.38 5.24 -0.40
N LEU A 247 17.42 3.97 0.02
CA LEU A 247 16.19 3.28 0.44
C LEU A 247 15.60 3.92 1.70
N GLU A 248 14.33 4.29 1.58
CA GLU A 248 13.54 4.80 2.69
C GLU A 248 12.13 4.20 2.63
N ARG A 249 11.53 4.00 3.79
CA ARG A 249 10.18 3.50 3.93
C ARG A 249 9.26 4.69 4.18
N ILE A 250 8.45 5.04 3.18
CA ILE A 250 7.52 6.17 3.22
C ILE A 250 6.08 5.78 2.90
N ASP A 251 5.86 4.53 2.46
CA ASP A 251 4.54 3.94 2.28
C ASP A 251 4.23 3.00 3.45
N PHE A 252 3.05 3.14 4.04
CA PHE A 252 2.67 2.41 5.24
C PHE A 252 1.25 1.85 5.15
N VAL A 253 1.03 0.78 5.93
CA VAL A 253 -0.28 0.29 6.34
C VAL A 253 -0.32 0.34 7.86
N LEU A 254 -1.13 1.24 8.41
CA LEU A 254 -1.32 1.43 9.85
C LEU A 254 -2.66 0.82 10.26
N LEU A 255 -2.67 0.02 11.32
CA LEU A 255 -3.82 -0.78 11.76
C LEU A 255 -4.28 -0.37 13.16
N SER A 256 -5.60 -0.19 13.35
CA SER A 256 -6.20 -0.15 14.70
C SER A 256 -6.05 -1.51 15.38
N SER A 257 -6.24 -1.57 16.71
CA SER A 257 -6.18 -2.82 17.46
C SER A 257 -7.11 -3.90 16.89
N GLN A 258 -8.32 -3.53 16.45
CA GLN A 258 -9.29 -4.46 15.85
C GLN A 258 -8.84 -5.00 14.48
N ALA A 259 -8.14 -4.18 13.68
CA ALA A 259 -7.55 -4.63 12.42
C ALA A 259 -6.25 -5.41 12.67
N LEU A 260 -5.42 -4.96 13.62
CA LEU A 260 -4.16 -5.60 14.00
C LEU A 260 -4.36 -7.02 14.53
N ALA A 261 -5.41 -7.24 15.33
CA ALA A 261 -5.77 -8.58 15.82
C ALA A 261 -6.10 -9.58 14.70
N ARG A 262 -6.33 -9.08 13.46
CA ARG A 262 -6.59 -9.90 12.26
C ARG A 262 -5.34 -10.07 11.39
N LEU A 263 -4.22 -9.44 11.74
CA LEU A 263 -3.01 -9.47 10.92
C LEU A 263 -2.44 -10.89 10.84
N GLN A 264 -2.25 -11.38 9.62
CA GLN A 264 -1.66 -12.68 9.34
C GLN A 264 -0.29 -12.58 8.68
N ARG A 265 -0.13 -11.60 7.77
CA ARG A 265 1.08 -11.45 6.97
C ARG A 265 1.27 -10.01 6.53
N VAL A 266 2.53 -9.59 6.45
CA VAL A 266 2.96 -8.38 5.74
C VAL A 266 4.03 -8.75 4.73
N ASP A 267 3.95 -8.16 3.53
CA ASP A 267 4.94 -8.31 2.48
C ASP A 267 5.35 -6.91 1.97
N LEU A 268 6.64 -6.75 1.72
CA LEU A 268 7.23 -5.57 1.09
C LEU A 268 7.92 -6.03 -0.20
N PRO A 269 7.15 -6.35 -1.25
CA PRO A 269 7.67 -6.95 -2.47
C PRO A 269 8.53 -5.96 -3.25
N ARG A 270 9.64 -6.44 -3.80
CA ARG A 270 10.64 -5.66 -4.53
C ARG A 270 11.15 -6.43 -5.74
N GLY A 271 11.90 -5.74 -6.61
CA GLY A 271 12.48 -6.36 -7.80
C GLY A 271 11.51 -6.36 -9.00
N ALA A 272 11.87 -7.10 -10.05
CA ALA A 272 11.06 -7.17 -11.26
C ALA A 272 9.69 -7.84 -10.99
N PRO A 273 8.59 -7.36 -11.61
CA PRO A 273 8.54 -6.23 -12.57
C PRO A 273 8.40 -4.86 -11.90
N LEU A 274 8.33 -4.77 -10.57
CA LEU A 274 8.02 -3.55 -9.81
C LEU A 274 9.06 -2.44 -10.03
N ASP A 275 10.33 -2.83 -10.22
CA ASP A 275 11.43 -1.90 -10.50
C ASP A 275 11.21 -1.01 -11.73
N GLU A 276 10.27 -1.38 -12.61
CA GLU A 276 10.03 -0.68 -13.88
C GLU A 276 8.64 -0.06 -13.96
N VAL A 277 7.79 -0.27 -12.96
CA VAL A 277 6.38 0.15 -13.00
C VAL A 277 6.18 1.50 -12.32
N SER A 278 6.76 1.67 -11.13
CA SER A 278 6.67 2.89 -10.33
C SER A 278 8.01 3.14 -9.63
N ASP A 279 8.23 4.36 -9.18
CA ASP A 279 9.34 4.71 -8.28
C ASP A 279 9.08 4.28 -6.82
N HIS A 280 7.88 3.78 -6.50
CA HIS A 280 7.53 3.15 -5.23
C HIS A 280 7.27 1.65 -5.36
N TYR A 281 7.62 0.90 -4.33
CA TYR A 281 7.20 -0.48 -4.12
C TYR A 281 5.89 -0.53 -3.34
N PRO A 282 5.00 -1.50 -3.65
CA PRO A 282 3.76 -1.68 -2.90
C PRO A 282 4.00 -2.26 -1.50
N VAL A 283 3.04 -2.05 -0.61
CA VAL A 283 2.92 -2.77 0.67
C VAL A 283 1.70 -3.68 0.60
N VAL A 284 1.86 -4.93 0.99
CA VAL A 284 0.81 -5.97 0.98
C VAL A 284 0.57 -6.45 2.41
N VAL A 285 -0.71 -6.50 2.82
CA VAL A 285 -1.11 -6.97 4.15
C VAL A 285 -2.27 -7.96 4.00
N ASP A 286 -2.16 -9.11 4.66
CA ASP A 286 -3.21 -10.10 4.76
C ASP A 286 -3.84 -10.05 6.16
N LEU A 287 -5.16 -9.83 6.20
CA LEU A 287 -5.98 -9.78 7.41
C LEU A 287 -6.95 -10.96 7.41
N GLN A 288 -7.10 -11.66 8.51
CA GLN A 288 -8.09 -12.72 8.66
C GLN A 288 -9.50 -12.19 8.30
N ARG A 289 -10.25 -12.90 7.48
CA ARG A 289 -11.65 -12.57 7.19
C ARG A 289 -12.51 -12.73 8.45
N ARG A 290 -13.51 -11.87 8.57
CA ARG A 290 -14.58 -12.06 9.57
C ARG A 290 -15.71 -12.88 8.99
#